data_9ab8e0a32a09a4794edb035a034040e1
#
_entry.id   9ab8e0a32a09a4794edb035a034040e1
#
_cell.length_a   1.000
_cell.length_b   1.000
_cell.length_c   1.000
_cell.angle_alpha   90.00
_cell.angle_beta   90.00
_cell.angle_gamma   90.00
#
_symmetry.space_group_name_H-M   'P 1'
#
loop_
_entity.id
_entity.type
_entity.pdbx_description
1 polymer ?
#
loop_
_entity_poly.entity_id
_entity_poly.type
_entity_poly.pdbx_seq_one_letter_code
_entity_poly.pdbx_strand_id
1 'polypeptide(L)'
;MFSVIFPGQGSQSVGMGKDLYSKFETVKKLFNQADEILEFSISKLILDGPKDQLDQTENTQPAIFLLGFSIFQLIKKDFAIDLNKASYFAGHSLGEYTALACAEALSFSETLKLLRARGKAMQNAVPKGEGGMVAILGSTPDSIEKILNENKNKYQCYIANDNSNGQLVASGKTNDLDLFMIDLKKNMIKSIKLPVSAPFHCKLMNNATKIMQNEIQKCDFKNPKNTLISNVTSQEVNEASLLKELLIKQIESKVRWRESVDLMLEKKINKFIEIGPGKVLSNLVKRIDKNVLASPINFEEDINNISIND
;
A
#
# COMPACT_ATOMS: atom_id res chain seq x y z
N MET A 1 20.98 10.67 -0.67
CA MET A 1 19.87 10.54 0.33
C MET A 1 18.91 9.46 -0.14
N PHE A 2 18.28 8.71 0.79
CA PHE A 2 17.39 7.60 0.42
C PHE A 2 16.07 7.65 1.18
N SER A 3 15.05 6.96 0.63
CA SER A 3 13.75 6.73 1.24
C SER A 3 13.44 5.24 1.32
N VAL A 4 12.70 4.83 2.34
CA VAL A 4 12.17 3.47 2.48
C VAL A 4 10.70 3.49 2.07
N ILE A 5 10.32 2.57 1.19
CA ILE A 5 8.96 2.46 0.68
C ILE A 5 8.38 1.07 0.90
N PHE A 6 7.05 1.02 1.14
CA PHE A 6 6.35 -0.21 1.50
C PHE A 6 5.20 -0.51 0.54
N PRO A 7 5.16 -1.71 -0.07
CA PRO A 7 4.19 -2.06 -1.09
C PRO A 7 2.76 -2.20 -0.54
N GLY A 8 1.80 -2.09 -1.45
CA GLY A 8 0.38 -2.30 -1.22
C GLY A 8 -0.13 -3.65 -1.73
N GLN A 9 -1.46 -3.79 -1.72
CA GLN A 9 -2.16 -4.97 -2.23
C GLN A 9 -1.84 -5.23 -3.70
N GLY A 10 -1.71 -6.52 -4.06
CA GLY A 10 -1.28 -6.98 -5.39
C GLY A 10 0.19 -7.40 -5.43
N SER A 11 0.96 -7.20 -4.34
CA SER A 11 2.35 -7.67 -4.21
C SER A 11 2.45 -9.06 -3.55
N GLN A 12 1.38 -9.55 -2.92
CA GLN A 12 1.37 -10.84 -2.21
C GLN A 12 1.51 -12.05 -3.15
N SER A 13 2.15 -13.08 -2.65
CA SER A 13 2.20 -14.40 -3.28
C SER A 13 2.32 -15.48 -2.21
N VAL A 14 1.75 -16.66 -2.46
CA VAL A 14 1.96 -17.83 -1.60
C VAL A 14 3.45 -18.17 -1.61
N GLY A 15 4.01 -18.42 -0.43
CA GLY A 15 5.43 -18.69 -0.24
C GLY A 15 6.29 -17.43 -0.07
N MET A 16 5.71 -16.21 -0.12
CA MET A 16 6.47 -14.99 0.11
C MET A 16 7.15 -15.02 1.49
N GLY A 17 8.45 -14.70 1.55
CA GLY A 17 9.24 -14.70 2.78
C GLY A 17 9.59 -16.08 3.34
N LYS A 18 9.27 -17.21 2.65
CA LYS A 18 9.54 -18.57 3.13
C LYS A 18 11.02 -18.82 3.41
N ASP A 19 11.90 -18.31 2.56
CA ASP A 19 13.36 -18.40 2.75
C ASP A 19 13.80 -17.67 4.03
N LEU A 20 13.36 -16.42 4.20
CA LEU A 20 13.66 -15.62 5.40
C LEU A 20 13.07 -16.24 6.67
N TYR A 21 11.83 -16.76 6.61
CA TYR A 21 11.20 -17.47 7.71
C TYR A 21 11.99 -18.72 8.11
N SER A 22 12.52 -19.48 7.15
CA SER A 22 13.27 -20.71 7.44
C SER A 22 14.62 -20.44 8.09
N LYS A 23 15.28 -19.32 7.71
CA LYS A 23 16.66 -19.00 8.13
C LYS A 23 16.76 -18.16 9.40
N PHE A 24 15.83 -17.20 9.59
CA PHE A 24 15.99 -16.16 10.61
C PHE A 24 14.95 -16.26 11.73
N GLU A 25 15.44 -16.37 12.95
CA GLU A 25 14.61 -16.47 14.15
C GLU A 25 13.80 -15.19 14.40
N THR A 26 14.34 -14.03 14.02
CA THR A 26 13.63 -12.73 14.07
C THR A 26 12.33 -12.79 13.26
N VAL A 27 12.36 -13.37 12.05
CA VAL A 27 11.18 -13.51 11.19
C VAL A 27 10.20 -14.53 11.77
N LYS A 28 10.68 -15.72 12.21
CA LYS A 28 9.83 -16.75 12.84
C LYS A 28 9.05 -16.23 14.03
N LYS A 29 9.72 -15.50 14.93
CA LYS A 29 9.08 -14.93 16.11
C LYS A 29 7.96 -13.96 15.76
N LEU A 30 8.15 -13.09 14.77
CA LEU A 30 7.12 -12.14 14.33
C LEU A 30 5.93 -12.85 13.67
N PHE A 31 6.19 -13.90 12.88
CA PHE A 31 5.13 -14.70 12.26
C PHE A 31 4.29 -15.44 13.31
N ASN A 32 4.95 -16.08 14.29
CA ASN A 32 4.25 -16.75 15.40
C ASN A 32 3.45 -15.74 16.25
N GLN A 33 4.04 -14.59 16.56
CA GLN A 33 3.35 -13.53 17.29
C GLN A 33 2.13 -12.99 16.50
N ALA A 34 2.21 -12.93 15.18
CA ALA A 34 1.07 -12.53 14.35
C ALA A 34 -0.07 -13.55 14.39
N ASP A 35 0.24 -14.86 14.40
CA ASP A 35 -0.76 -15.92 14.55
C ASP A 35 -1.48 -15.79 15.90
N GLU A 36 -0.74 -15.57 16.99
CA GLU A 36 -1.30 -15.35 18.33
C GLU A 36 -2.20 -14.10 18.39
N ILE A 37 -1.74 -12.96 17.83
CA ILE A 37 -2.49 -11.68 17.84
C ILE A 37 -3.79 -11.78 17.05
N LEU A 38 -3.76 -12.46 15.91
CA LEU A 38 -4.90 -12.59 15.00
C LEU A 38 -5.81 -13.79 15.31
N GLU A 39 -5.39 -14.67 16.23
CA GLU A 39 -6.09 -15.90 16.63
C GLU A 39 -6.36 -16.85 15.44
N PHE A 40 -5.51 -16.79 14.41
CA PHE A 40 -5.48 -17.75 13.31
C PHE A 40 -4.10 -17.78 12.64
N SER A 41 -3.78 -18.90 11.97
CA SER A 41 -2.48 -19.11 11.32
C SER A 41 -2.33 -18.32 10.03
N ILE A 42 -2.10 -17.00 10.12
CA ILE A 42 -1.74 -16.18 8.97
C ILE A 42 -0.38 -16.59 8.41
N SER A 43 0.53 -17.05 9.26
CA SER A 43 1.83 -17.59 8.85
C SER A 43 1.70 -18.73 7.86
N LYS A 44 0.85 -19.74 8.18
CA LYS A 44 0.57 -20.86 7.29
C LYS A 44 -0.06 -20.40 5.98
N LEU A 45 -0.99 -19.45 6.05
CA LEU A 45 -1.63 -18.90 4.86
C LEU A 45 -0.63 -18.20 3.94
N ILE A 46 0.34 -17.47 4.49
CA ILE A 46 1.41 -16.82 3.73
C ILE A 46 2.33 -17.85 3.08
N LEU A 47 2.78 -18.86 3.87
CA LEU A 47 3.82 -19.80 3.46
C LEU A 47 3.32 -20.92 2.54
N ASP A 48 2.10 -21.38 2.75
CA ASP A 48 1.57 -22.58 2.09
C ASP A 48 0.23 -22.35 1.38
N GLY A 49 -0.41 -21.18 1.57
CA GLY A 49 -1.69 -20.84 0.95
C GLY A 49 -2.91 -21.46 1.66
N PRO A 50 -4.05 -21.56 0.97
CA PRO A 50 -4.23 -21.41 -0.48
C PRO A 50 -4.29 -19.95 -0.96
N LYS A 51 -3.99 -19.75 -2.24
CA LYS A 51 -3.88 -18.42 -2.86
C LYS A 51 -5.18 -17.62 -2.80
N ASP A 52 -6.32 -18.25 -3.06
CA ASP A 52 -7.64 -17.61 -3.05
C ASP A 52 -8.01 -17.03 -1.67
N GLN A 53 -7.56 -17.67 -0.59
CA GLN A 53 -7.71 -17.15 0.76
C GLN A 53 -6.70 -16.01 1.04
N LEU A 54 -5.45 -16.15 0.60
CA LEU A 54 -4.45 -15.09 0.75
C LEU A 54 -4.86 -13.81 0.00
N ASP A 55 -5.51 -13.94 -1.15
CA ASP A 55 -5.99 -12.82 -1.98
C ASP A 55 -7.25 -12.13 -1.43
N GLN A 56 -7.89 -12.68 -0.41
CA GLN A 56 -8.95 -11.96 0.30
C GLN A 56 -8.36 -10.74 1.01
N THR A 57 -8.94 -9.58 0.76
CA THR A 57 -8.41 -8.29 1.24
C THR A 57 -8.12 -8.29 2.75
N GLU A 58 -8.96 -8.96 3.54
CA GLU A 58 -8.78 -9.10 4.98
C GLU A 58 -7.56 -9.93 5.39
N ASN A 59 -7.07 -10.83 4.53
CA ASN A 59 -5.85 -11.61 4.72
C ASN A 59 -4.65 -10.95 4.07
N THR A 60 -4.84 -10.41 2.86
CA THR A 60 -3.78 -9.77 2.07
C THR A 60 -3.12 -8.64 2.84
N GLN A 61 -3.92 -7.75 3.45
CA GLN A 61 -3.37 -6.56 4.11
C GLN A 61 -2.45 -6.90 5.29
N PRO A 62 -2.88 -7.69 6.28
CA PRO A 62 -1.98 -8.08 7.38
C PRO A 62 -0.82 -8.97 6.91
N ALA A 63 -0.99 -9.78 5.85
CA ALA A 63 0.08 -10.63 5.34
C ALA A 63 1.24 -9.82 4.71
N ILE A 64 0.94 -8.81 3.88
CA ILE A 64 1.95 -7.92 3.29
C ILE A 64 2.66 -7.11 4.39
N PHE A 65 1.88 -6.60 5.35
CA PHE A 65 2.43 -5.90 6.52
C PHE A 65 3.39 -6.80 7.31
N LEU A 66 2.95 -8.00 7.66
CA LEU A 66 3.76 -8.93 8.47
C LEU A 66 5.11 -9.19 7.81
N LEU A 67 5.13 -9.48 6.51
CA LEU A 67 6.39 -9.70 5.80
C LEU A 67 7.24 -8.43 5.74
N GLY A 68 6.65 -7.29 5.34
CA GLY A 68 7.38 -6.02 5.23
C GLY A 68 8.00 -5.59 6.56
N PHE A 69 7.22 -5.65 7.65
CA PHE A 69 7.71 -5.35 9.00
C PHE A 69 8.78 -6.34 9.45
N SER A 70 8.62 -7.64 9.15
CA SER A 70 9.62 -8.66 9.50
C SER A 70 10.95 -8.44 8.79
N ILE A 71 10.92 -8.11 7.50
CA ILE A 71 12.14 -7.76 6.74
C ILE A 71 12.80 -6.51 7.33
N PHE A 72 12.02 -5.47 7.66
CA PHE A 72 12.56 -4.26 8.28
C PHE A 72 13.25 -4.56 9.61
N GLN A 73 12.63 -5.37 10.47
CA GLN A 73 13.22 -5.77 11.76
C GLN A 73 14.45 -6.67 11.59
N LEU A 74 14.43 -7.57 10.61
CA LEU A 74 15.57 -8.41 10.26
C LEU A 74 16.79 -7.57 9.85
N ILE A 75 16.60 -6.61 8.94
CA ILE A 75 17.65 -5.68 8.48
C ILE A 75 18.26 -4.93 9.67
N LYS A 76 17.41 -4.42 10.56
CA LYS A 76 17.83 -3.65 11.73
C LYS A 76 18.58 -4.49 12.75
N LYS A 77 18.08 -5.70 13.07
CA LYS A 77 18.59 -6.52 14.20
C LYS A 77 19.71 -7.46 13.81
N ASP A 78 19.57 -8.18 12.70
CA ASP A 78 20.47 -9.26 12.34
C ASP A 78 21.57 -8.80 11.37
N PHE A 79 21.28 -7.77 10.55
CA PHE A 79 22.26 -7.17 9.63
C PHE A 79 22.83 -5.84 10.12
N ALA A 80 22.33 -5.31 11.23
CA ALA A 80 22.77 -4.05 11.84
C ALA A 80 22.78 -2.84 10.89
N ILE A 81 21.88 -2.83 9.86
CA ILE A 81 21.72 -1.72 8.93
C ILE A 81 20.64 -0.78 9.48
N ASP A 82 20.99 0.47 9.72
CA ASP A 82 20.08 1.47 10.27
C ASP A 82 19.27 2.18 9.18
N LEU A 83 18.11 1.63 8.87
CA LEU A 83 17.16 2.22 7.91
C LEU A 83 16.48 3.49 8.42
N ASN A 84 16.57 3.81 9.73
CA ASN A 84 16.05 5.09 10.25
C ASN A 84 16.87 6.30 9.77
N LYS A 85 18.00 6.10 9.12
CA LYS A 85 18.74 7.15 8.40
C LYS A 85 18.04 7.62 7.11
N ALA A 86 16.98 6.93 6.67
CA ALA A 86 16.18 7.36 5.54
C ALA A 86 15.52 8.71 5.84
N SER A 87 15.50 9.58 4.85
CA SER A 87 14.85 10.89 4.95
C SER A 87 13.34 10.76 5.08
N TYR A 88 12.75 9.79 4.35
CA TYR A 88 11.32 9.56 4.32
C TYR A 88 10.98 8.08 4.38
N PHE A 89 9.85 7.81 5.04
CA PHE A 89 9.12 6.57 4.91
C PHE A 89 7.81 6.83 4.17
N ALA A 90 7.49 6.02 3.17
CA ALA A 90 6.24 6.11 2.44
C ALA A 90 5.70 4.71 2.13
N GLY A 91 4.40 4.58 2.00
CA GLY A 91 3.80 3.31 1.64
C GLY A 91 2.57 3.49 0.77
N HIS A 92 2.27 2.52 -0.08
CA HIS A 92 1.11 2.56 -0.96
C HIS A 92 -0.10 1.94 -0.27
N SER A 93 -1.16 2.71 -0.01
CA SER A 93 -2.39 2.24 0.63
C SER A 93 -2.11 1.56 1.99
N LEU A 94 -2.28 0.23 2.11
CA LEU A 94 -1.90 -0.50 3.33
C LEU A 94 -0.42 -0.35 3.70
N GLY A 95 0.45 -0.10 2.73
CA GLY A 95 1.87 0.15 2.96
C GLY A 95 2.15 1.39 3.81
N GLU A 96 1.25 2.38 3.83
CA GLU A 96 1.36 3.54 4.73
C GLU A 96 1.27 3.09 6.21
N TYR A 97 0.47 2.08 6.53
CA TYR A 97 0.44 1.47 7.88
C TYR A 97 1.75 0.75 8.19
N THR A 98 2.37 0.10 7.19
CA THR A 98 3.69 -0.53 7.38
C THR A 98 4.75 0.54 7.66
N ALA A 99 4.72 1.65 6.92
CA ALA A 99 5.61 2.80 7.14
C ALA A 99 5.45 3.35 8.56
N LEU A 100 4.21 3.53 9.04
CA LEU A 100 3.90 3.97 10.40
C LEU A 100 4.48 3.04 11.47
N ALA A 101 4.31 1.73 11.32
CA ALA A 101 4.84 0.77 12.28
C ALA A 101 6.36 0.73 12.28
N CYS A 102 7.00 0.80 11.10
CA CYS A 102 8.46 0.86 10.98
C CYS A 102 9.05 2.17 11.53
N ALA A 103 8.29 3.30 11.42
CA ALA A 103 8.64 4.57 12.03
C ALA A 103 8.27 4.67 13.53
N GLU A 104 7.81 3.57 14.13
CA GLU A 104 7.41 3.48 15.54
C GLU A 104 6.23 4.41 15.94
N ALA A 105 5.42 4.85 14.96
CA ALA A 105 4.20 5.61 15.21
C ALA A 105 3.04 4.75 15.68
N LEU A 106 3.02 3.48 15.31
CA LEU A 106 2.08 2.44 15.77
C LEU A 106 2.85 1.20 16.21
N SER A 107 2.32 0.47 17.17
CA SER A 107 2.86 -0.83 17.56
C SER A 107 2.58 -1.89 16.48
N PHE A 108 3.40 -2.96 16.46
CA PHE A 108 3.19 -4.12 15.59
C PHE A 108 1.80 -4.73 15.77
N SER A 109 1.39 -4.93 17.01
CA SER A 109 0.10 -5.55 17.36
C SER A 109 -1.09 -4.71 16.91
N GLU A 110 -1.06 -3.38 17.17
CA GLU A 110 -2.13 -2.48 16.73
C GLU A 110 -2.21 -2.42 15.21
N THR A 111 -1.08 -2.30 14.53
CA THR A 111 -1.03 -2.23 13.06
C THR A 111 -1.60 -3.51 12.43
N LEU A 112 -1.23 -4.67 12.96
CA LEU A 112 -1.71 -5.97 12.46
C LEU A 112 -3.24 -6.10 12.61
N LYS A 113 -3.79 -5.75 13.79
CA LYS A 113 -5.23 -5.73 14.05
C LYS A 113 -5.97 -4.72 13.19
N LEU A 114 -5.42 -3.49 13.06
CA LEU A 114 -6.00 -2.46 12.20
C LEU A 114 -6.07 -2.90 10.74
N LEU A 115 -5.02 -3.51 10.20
CA LEU A 115 -5.01 -3.97 8.81
C LEU A 115 -5.97 -5.14 8.58
N ARG A 116 -6.14 -6.03 9.56
CA ARG A 116 -7.18 -7.06 9.52
C ARG A 116 -8.58 -6.45 9.49
N ALA A 117 -8.85 -5.50 10.38
CA ALA A 117 -10.13 -4.78 10.44
C ALA A 117 -10.37 -3.97 9.17
N ARG A 118 -9.33 -3.28 8.66
CA ARG A 118 -9.38 -2.50 7.42
C ARG A 118 -9.72 -3.38 6.22
N GLY A 119 -9.05 -4.51 6.08
CA GLY A 119 -9.31 -5.45 5.01
C GLY A 119 -10.77 -5.93 5.01
N LYS A 120 -11.30 -6.32 6.19
CA LYS A 120 -12.71 -6.71 6.37
C LYS A 120 -13.66 -5.56 6.04
N ALA A 121 -13.43 -4.37 6.58
CA ALA A 121 -14.30 -3.23 6.39
C ALA A 121 -14.36 -2.80 4.92
N MET A 122 -13.21 -2.72 4.24
CA MET A 122 -13.13 -2.33 2.83
C MET A 122 -13.74 -3.39 1.91
N GLN A 123 -13.53 -4.68 2.17
CA GLN A 123 -14.13 -5.77 1.38
C GLN A 123 -15.65 -5.78 1.48
N ASN A 124 -16.19 -5.44 2.66
CA ASN A 124 -17.63 -5.48 2.95
C ASN A 124 -18.33 -4.11 2.79
N ALA A 125 -17.61 -3.09 2.32
CA ALA A 125 -18.18 -1.74 2.17
C ALA A 125 -19.30 -1.68 1.13
N VAL A 126 -19.23 -2.54 0.12
CA VAL A 126 -20.28 -2.77 -0.88
C VAL A 126 -20.52 -4.27 -1.04
N PRO A 127 -21.71 -4.71 -1.48
CA PRO A 127 -21.97 -6.12 -1.77
C PRO A 127 -20.97 -6.69 -2.78
N LYS A 128 -20.59 -7.96 -2.61
CA LYS A 128 -19.64 -8.64 -3.49
C LYS A 128 -20.13 -8.62 -4.95
N GLY A 129 -19.28 -8.15 -5.85
CA GLY A 129 -19.58 -8.04 -7.29
C GLY A 129 -20.22 -6.72 -7.72
N GLU A 130 -20.67 -5.88 -6.78
CA GLU A 130 -21.26 -4.57 -7.12
C GLU A 130 -20.22 -3.47 -7.31
N GLY A 131 -18.98 -3.67 -6.85
CA GLY A 131 -17.91 -2.72 -7.01
C GLY A 131 -16.66 -3.35 -7.62
N GLY A 132 -15.77 -2.50 -8.13
CA GLY A 132 -14.52 -2.94 -8.74
C GLY A 132 -13.56 -1.82 -9.02
N MET A 133 -12.46 -2.17 -9.67
CA MET A 133 -11.41 -1.23 -10.08
C MET A 133 -10.93 -1.54 -11.50
N VAL A 134 -10.47 -0.50 -12.18
CA VAL A 134 -9.96 -0.55 -13.56
C VAL A 134 -8.62 0.17 -13.62
N ALA A 135 -7.59 -0.53 -14.09
CA ALA A 135 -6.32 0.10 -14.45
C ALA A 135 -6.46 0.84 -15.79
N ILE A 136 -5.93 2.05 -15.85
CA ILE A 136 -5.95 2.95 -17.01
C ILE A 136 -4.50 3.21 -17.41
N LEU A 137 -4.17 2.99 -18.68
CA LEU A 137 -2.80 3.06 -19.17
C LEU A 137 -2.67 4.12 -20.28
N GLY A 138 -1.56 4.86 -20.24
CA GLY A 138 -1.22 5.84 -21.30
C GLY A 138 -2.01 7.15 -21.22
N SER A 139 -2.56 7.50 -20.03
CA SER A 139 -3.32 8.74 -19.86
C SER A 139 -2.87 9.53 -18.63
N THR A 140 -3.25 10.80 -18.56
CA THR A 140 -2.96 11.70 -17.44
C THR A 140 -4.19 11.82 -16.51
N PRO A 141 -4.00 12.19 -15.23
CA PRO A 141 -5.11 12.47 -14.32
C PRO A 141 -6.10 13.47 -14.90
N ASP A 142 -5.63 14.59 -15.46
CA ASP A 142 -6.47 15.67 -16.03
C ASP A 142 -7.35 15.15 -17.17
N SER A 143 -6.79 14.33 -18.08
CA SER A 143 -7.55 13.71 -19.18
C SER A 143 -8.66 12.82 -18.64
N ILE A 144 -8.38 12.02 -17.61
CA ILE A 144 -9.36 11.11 -17.01
C ILE A 144 -10.41 11.90 -16.22
N GLU A 145 -10.01 12.91 -15.45
CA GLU A 145 -10.95 13.78 -14.73
C GLU A 145 -11.88 14.53 -15.68
N LYS A 146 -11.39 14.98 -16.84
CA LYS A 146 -12.22 15.58 -17.89
C LYS A 146 -13.29 14.62 -18.37
N ILE A 147 -12.94 13.38 -18.74
CA ILE A 147 -13.88 12.35 -19.19
C ILE A 147 -14.94 12.07 -18.11
N LEU A 148 -14.51 11.93 -16.83
CA LEU A 148 -15.41 11.69 -15.70
C LEU A 148 -16.40 12.85 -15.50
N ASN A 149 -15.93 14.10 -15.57
CA ASN A 149 -16.74 15.30 -15.39
C ASN A 149 -17.75 15.50 -16.52
N GLU A 150 -17.35 15.26 -17.76
CA GLU A 150 -18.24 15.35 -18.93
C GLU A 150 -19.36 14.30 -18.91
N ASN A 151 -19.14 13.17 -18.23
CA ASN A 151 -20.06 12.03 -18.18
C ASN A 151 -20.65 11.77 -16.78
N LYS A 152 -20.58 12.72 -15.85
CA LYS A 152 -21.03 12.56 -14.45
C LYS A 152 -22.50 12.13 -14.29
N ASN A 153 -23.35 12.38 -15.28
CA ASN A 153 -24.74 11.95 -15.29
C ASN A 153 -24.94 10.51 -15.83
N LYS A 154 -23.91 9.93 -16.43
CA LYS A 154 -23.96 8.60 -17.05
C LYS A 154 -23.40 7.52 -16.13
N TYR A 155 -22.36 7.83 -15.38
CA TYR A 155 -21.71 6.94 -14.42
C TYR A 155 -20.97 7.73 -13.33
N GLN A 156 -20.77 7.08 -12.17
CA GLN A 156 -20.00 7.63 -11.06
C GLN A 156 -18.75 6.77 -10.81
N CYS A 157 -17.64 7.17 -11.41
CA CYS A 157 -16.32 6.59 -11.18
C CYS A 157 -15.37 7.63 -10.61
N TYR A 158 -14.33 7.15 -9.92
CA TYR A 158 -13.39 7.98 -9.19
C TYR A 158 -11.97 7.53 -9.50
N ILE A 159 -11.02 8.46 -9.63
CA ILE A 159 -9.59 8.09 -9.65
C ILE A 159 -9.21 7.66 -8.23
N ALA A 160 -8.90 6.37 -8.09
CA ALA A 160 -8.51 5.74 -6.84
C ALA A 160 -7.01 5.79 -6.56
N ASN A 161 -6.19 5.63 -7.63
CA ASN A 161 -4.74 5.68 -7.51
C ASN A 161 -4.13 6.47 -8.68
N ASP A 162 -3.20 7.35 -8.36
CA ASP A 162 -2.25 7.96 -9.30
C ASP A 162 -0.88 7.33 -9.06
N ASN A 163 -0.58 6.26 -9.83
CA ASN A 163 0.55 5.38 -9.53
C ASN A 163 1.86 5.81 -10.18
N SER A 164 1.81 6.28 -11.41
CA SER A 164 2.98 6.77 -12.15
C SER A 164 2.54 7.50 -13.41
N ASN A 165 3.46 8.11 -14.13
CA ASN A 165 3.19 8.70 -15.44
C ASN A 165 2.51 7.67 -16.35
N GLY A 166 1.27 7.97 -16.75
CA GLY A 166 0.48 7.09 -17.61
C GLY A 166 -0.08 5.82 -16.95
N GLN A 167 -0.10 5.72 -15.62
CA GLN A 167 -0.73 4.59 -14.93
C GLN A 167 -1.63 5.07 -13.78
N LEU A 168 -2.92 5.01 -14.01
CA LEU A 168 -3.97 5.36 -13.05
C LEU A 168 -4.82 4.12 -12.73
N VAL A 169 -5.57 4.21 -11.63
CA VAL A 169 -6.63 3.23 -11.30
C VAL A 169 -7.90 4.00 -10.98
N ALA A 170 -9.02 3.58 -11.57
CA ALA A 170 -10.33 4.09 -11.24
C ALA A 170 -11.13 3.05 -10.46
N SER A 171 -11.98 3.53 -9.54
CA SER A 171 -12.93 2.76 -8.74
C SER A 171 -14.36 3.21 -9.00
N GLY A 172 -15.30 2.29 -8.89
CA GLY A 172 -16.73 2.58 -9.06
C GLY A 172 -17.60 1.34 -8.90
N LYS A 173 -18.91 1.51 -9.08
CA LYS A 173 -19.81 0.37 -9.26
C LYS A 173 -19.47 -0.36 -10.56
N THR A 174 -19.66 -1.68 -10.58
CA THR A 174 -19.31 -2.52 -11.73
C THR A 174 -19.94 -2.02 -13.03
N ASN A 175 -21.24 -1.71 -13.03
CA ASN A 175 -21.92 -1.20 -14.21
C ASN A 175 -21.40 0.17 -14.66
N ASP A 176 -21.08 1.05 -13.71
CA ASP A 176 -20.51 2.37 -14.02
C ASP A 176 -19.12 2.26 -14.63
N LEU A 177 -18.30 1.34 -14.11
CA LEU A 177 -16.98 1.05 -14.67
C LEU A 177 -17.07 0.50 -16.10
N ASP A 178 -18.06 -0.34 -16.40
CA ASP A 178 -18.26 -0.88 -17.74
C ASP A 178 -18.61 0.24 -18.75
N LEU A 179 -19.49 1.17 -18.37
CA LEU A 179 -19.80 2.34 -19.19
C LEU A 179 -18.58 3.26 -19.35
N PHE A 180 -17.83 3.47 -18.27
CA PHE A 180 -16.61 4.27 -18.30
C PHE A 180 -15.54 3.66 -19.21
N MET A 181 -15.34 2.33 -19.18
CA MET A 181 -14.41 1.63 -20.06
C MET A 181 -14.79 1.77 -21.55
N ILE A 182 -16.09 1.84 -21.88
CA ILE A 182 -16.55 2.12 -23.23
C ILE A 182 -16.09 3.51 -23.69
N ASP A 183 -16.23 4.52 -22.82
CA ASP A 183 -15.82 5.89 -23.16
C ASP A 183 -14.30 6.04 -23.19
N LEU A 184 -13.55 5.36 -22.32
CA LEU A 184 -12.09 5.26 -22.42
C LEU A 184 -11.66 4.68 -23.78
N LYS A 185 -12.31 3.59 -24.23
CA LYS A 185 -12.02 2.97 -25.54
C LYS A 185 -12.30 3.93 -26.70
N LYS A 186 -13.39 4.70 -26.65
CA LYS A 186 -13.68 5.74 -27.69
C LYS A 186 -12.59 6.81 -27.76
N ASN A 187 -11.97 7.12 -26.62
CA ASN A 187 -10.85 8.06 -26.52
C ASN A 187 -9.48 7.39 -26.75
N MET A 188 -9.45 6.14 -27.25
CA MET A 188 -8.23 5.35 -27.51
C MET A 188 -7.38 5.11 -26.25
N ILE A 189 -7.98 5.16 -25.07
CA ILE A 189 -7.30 4.92 -23.79
C ILE A 189 -7.46 3.46 -23.39
N LYS A 190 -6.34 2.78 -23.15
CA LYS A 190 -6.32 1.38 -22.73
C LYS A 190 -6.74 1.24 -21.27
N SER A 191 -7.68 0.31 -20.99
CA SER A 191 -8.13 0.01 -19.63
C SER A 191 -8.28 -1.50 -19.43
N ILE A 192 -8.06 -1.97 -18.18
CA ILE A 192 -8.08 -3.39 -17.82
C ILE A 192 -8.77 -3.50 -16.45
N LYS A 193 -9.80 -4.35 -16.34
CA LYS A 193 -10.41 -4.68 -15.04
C LYS A 193 -9.38 -5.36 -14.13
N LEU A 194 -9.31 -4.90 -12.88
CA LEU A 194 -8.45 -5.53 -11.86
C LEU A 194 -9.21 -6.69 -11.17
N PRO A 195 -8.49 -7.74 -10.72
CA PRO A 195 -9.10 -8.89 -10.05
C PRO A 195 -9.42 -8.57 -8.57
N VAL A 196 -10.15 -7.49 -8.33
CA VAL A 196 -10.63 -7.05 -7.03
C VAL A 196 -12.13 -6.84 -7.08
N SER A 197 -12.83 -7.15 -6.00
CA SER A 197 -14.30 -7.12 -5.92
C SER A 197 -14.86 -5.97 -5.07
N ALA A 198 -14.04 -4.96 -4.79
CA ALA A 198 -14.47 -3.77 -4.05
C ALA A 198 -13.86 -2.50 -4.68
N PRO A 199 -14.59 -1.37 -4.65
CA PRO A 199 -14.18 -0.10 -5.24
C PRO A 199 -13.36 0.72 -4.24
N PHE A 200 -12.10 0.33 -3.98
CA PHE A 200 -11.24 0.97 -3.00
C PHE A 200 -10.96 2.44 -3.33
N HIS A 201 -10.64 3.23 -2.29
CA HIS A 201 -10.18 4.62 -2.41
C HIS A 201 -11.16 5.57 -3.12
N CYS A 202 -12.45 5.42 -2.84
CA CYS A 202 -13.49 6.32 -3.33
C CYS A 202 -14.66 6.43 -2.33
N LYS A 203 -15.60 7.33 -2.61
CA LYS A 203 -16.76 7.60 -1.72
C LYS A 203 -17.61 6.38 -1.40
N LEU A 204 -17.57 5.32 -2.20
CA LEU A 204 -18.28 4.07 -1.91
C LEU A 204 -17.71 3.32 -0.70
N MET A 205 -16.53 3.72 -0.20
CA MET A 205 -15.90 3.17 1.01
C MET A 205 -16.39 3.83 2.31
N ASN A 206 -17.39 4.71 2.29
CA ASN A 206 -17.83 5.46 3.48
C ASN A 206 -18.18 4.56 4.68
N ASN A 207 -18.79 3.40 4.46
CA ASN A 207 -19.06 2.44 5.55
C ASN A 207 -17.77 1.91 6.17
N ALA A 208 -16.77 1.62 5.35
CA ALA A 208 -15.44 1.20 5.85
C ALA A 208 -14.75 2.35 6.62
N THR A 209 -14.86 3.59 6.15
CA THR A 209 -14.32 4.77 6.84
C THR A 209 -14.89 4.90 8.25
N LYS A 210 -16.20 4.77 8.43
CA LYS A 210 -16.86 4.84 9.75
C LYS A 210 -16.38 3.75 10.70
N ILE A 211 -16.24 2.51 10.22
CA ILE A 211 -15.72 1.40 11.01
C ILE A 211 -14.26 1.69 11.41
N MET A 212 -13.43 2.06 10.45
CA MET A 212 -12.01 2.30 10.70
C MET A 212 -11.74 3.55 11.54
N GLN A 213 -12.59 4.56 11.46
CA GLN A 213 -12.50 5.71 12.37
C GLN A 213 -12.56 5.26 13.84
N ASN A 214 -13.51 4.38 14.17
CA ASN A 214 -13.63 3.85 15.53
C ASN A 214 -12.40 2.99 15.92
N GLU A 215 -11.88 2.16 15.01
CA GLU A 215 -10.72 1.33 15.30
C GLU A 215 -9.42 2.15 15.44
N ILE A 216 -9.19 3.11 14.55
CA ILE A 216 -8.02 4.00 14.59
C ILE A 216 -8.05 4.89 15.84
N GLN A 217 -9.21 5.34 16.28
CA GLN A 217 -9.33 6.16 17.49
C GLN A 217 -8.93 5.44 18.78
N LYS A 218 -9.06 4.11 18.82
CA LYS A 218 -8.66 3.29 19.98
C LYS A 218 -7.15 3.09 20.10
N CYS A 219 -6.39 3.33 19.01
CA CYS A 219 -4.96 3.08 18.98
C CYS A 219 -4.14 4.22 19.55
N ASP A 220 -3.01 3.86 20.18
CA ASP A 220 -2.04 4.82 20.71
C ASP A 220 -1.02 5.21 19.64
N PHE A 221 -1.32 6.31 18.93
CA PHE A 221 -0.40 6.87 17.94
C PHE A 221 0.65 7.74 18.60
N LYS A 222 1.89 7.56 18.19
CA LYS A 222 3.04 8.39 18.56
C LYS A 222 3.54 9.18 17.36
N ASN A 223 4.28 10.25 17.63
CA ASN A 223 5.00 10.91 16.56
C ASN A 223 6.02 9.95 15.95
N PRO A 224 6.08 9.85 14.63
CA PRO A 224 6.97 8.93 13.95
C PRO A 224 8.43 9.34 14.11
N LYS A 225 9.34 8.37 14.15
CA LYS A 225 10.78 8.64 14.15
C LYS A 225 11.30 9.16 12.81
N ASN A 226 10.66 8.74 11.71
CA ASN A 226 10.97 9.19 10.36
C ASN A 226 9.81 9.99 9.80
N THR A 227 10.10 11.00 9.01
CA THR A 227 9.08 11.75 8.29
C THR A 227 8.31 10.82 7.34
N LEU A 228 6.98 10.84 7.44
CA LEU A 228 6.09 10.06 6.58
C LEU A 228 5.56 10.93 5.44
N ILE A 229 5.31 10.30 4.29
CA ILE A 229 4.59 10.95 3.20
C ILE A 229 3.18 10.37 3.13
N SER A 230 2.17 11.22 3.30
CA SER A 230 0.78 10.80 3.30
C SER A 230 0.25 10.49 1.89
N ASN A 231 -0.50 9.41 1.74
CA ASN A 231 -1.19 9.08 0.49
C ASN A 231 -2.27 10.09 0.11
N VAL A 232 -2.87 10.76 1.09
CA VAL A 232 -3.99 11.71 0.90
C VAL A 232 -3.51 13.06 0.38
N THR A 233 -2.44 13.57 0.98
CA THR A 233 -1.94 14.94 0.71
C THR A 233 -0.68 14.96 -0.14
N SER A 234 0.02 13.82 -0.29
CA SER A 234 1.39 13.75 -0.84
C SER A 234 2.37 14.71 -0.15
N GLN A 235 2.14 15.02 1.14
CA GLN A 235 2.97 15.92 1.93
C GLN A 235 3.61 15.20 3.12
N GLU A 236 4.65 15.82 3.66
CA GLU A 236 5.34 15.38 4.87
C GLU A 236 4.43 15.43 6.09
N VAL A 237 4.46 14.40 6.94
CA VAL A 237 3.70 14.32 8.18
C VAL A 237 4.56 13.73 9.29
N ASN A 238 4.62 14.46 10.43
CA ASN A 238 5.40 14.10 11.62
C ASN A 238 4.58 14.11 12.92
N GLU A 239 3.28 14.40 12.84
CA GLU A 239 2.43 14.54 14.01
C GLU A 239 1.40 13.40 14.08
N ALA A 240 1.33 12.75 15.26
CA ALA A 240 0.43 11.62 15.51
C ALA A 240 -1.05 11.94 15.26
N SER A 241 -1.50 13.12 15.68
CA SER A 241 -2.89 13.57 15.49
C SER A 241 -3.25 13.69 14.01
N LEU A 242 -2.37 14.29 13.22
CA LEU A 242 -2.57 14.45 11.77
C LEU A 242 -2.50 13.10 11.05
N LEU A 243 -1.59 12.21 11.47
CA LEU A 243 -1.50 10.84 10.93
C LEU A 243 -2.82 10.07 11.13
N LYS A 244 -3.41 10.13 12.33
CA LYS A 244 -4.72 9.53 12.62
C LYS A 244 -5.81 10.03 11.66
N GLU A 245 -5.91 11.34 11.51
CA GLU A 245 -6.91 11.97 10.64
C GLU A 245 -6.72 11.57 9.18
N LEU A 246 -5.48 11.59 8.69
CA LEU A 246 -5.16 11.26 7.30
C LEU A 246 -5.39 9.78 7.00
N LEU A 247 -5.10 8.85 7.92
CA LEU A 247 -5.41 7.43 7.73
C LEU A 247 -6.92 7.15 7.62
N ILE A 248 -7.75 7.88 8.37
CA ILE A 248 -9.20 7.77 8.25
C ILE A 248 -9.64 8.26 6.86
N LYS A 249 -9.13 9.40 6.41
CA LYS A 249 -9.42 9.97 5.09
C LYS A 249 -8.89 9.09 3.94
N GLN A 250 -7.77 8.38 4.13
CA GLN A 250 -7.12 7.56 3.12
C GLN A 250 -8.07 6.51 2.50
N ILE A 251 -9.02 5.99 3.29
CA ILE A 251 -9.93 4.91 2.88
C ILE A 251 -10.81 5.33 1.69
N GLU A 252 -11.25 6.60 1.66
CA GLU A 252 -12.09 7.18 0.60
C GLU A 252 -11.30 8.06 -0.37
N SER A 253 -10.02 8.31 -0.11
CA SER A 253 -9.22 9.25 -0.87
C SER A 253 -8.33 8.55 -1.89
N LYS A 254 -8.05 9.25 -3.00
CA LYS A 254 -7.06 8.85 -4.00
C LYS A 254 -5.71 8.65 -3.36
N VAL A 255 -5.05 7.53 -3.65
CA VAL A 255 -3.65 7.30 -3.33
C VAL A 255 -2.79 8.11 -4.32
N ARG A 256 -2.16 9.16 -3.85
CA ARG A 256 -1.34 10.11 -4.62
C ARG A 256 0.13 9.64 -4.68
N TRP A 257 0.34 8.40 -5.14
CA TRP A 257 1.66 7.79 -5.11
C TRP A 257 2.68 8.50 -5.99
N ARG A 258 2.31 8.83 -7.25
CA ARG A 258 3.19 9.58 -8.15
C ARG A 258 3.61 10.90 -7.55
N GLU A 259 2.65 11.67 -7.03
CA GLU A 259 2.93 12.96 -6.40
C GLU A 259 3.80 12.84 -5.13
N SER A 260 3.63 11.73 -4.38
CA SER A 260 4.48 11.43 -3.22
C SER A 260 5.93 11.14 -3.64
N VAL A 261 6.12 10.44 -4.74
CA VAL A 261 7.47 10.20 -5.30
C VAL A 261 8.05 11.50 -5.86
N ASP A 262 7.26 12.29 -6.60
CA ASP A 262 7.69 13.59 -7.14
C ASP A 262 8.20 14.50 -6.01
N LEU A 263 7.46 14.61 -4.88
CA LEU A 263 7.91 15.35 -3.70
C LEU A 263 9.29 14.86 -3.20
N MET A 264 9.46 13.55 -3.06
CA MET A 264 10.73 12.99 -2.61
C MET A 264 11.87 13.28 -3.57
N LEU A 265 11.62 13.26 -4.88
CA LEU A 265 12.59 13.64 -5.92
C LEU A 265 12.97 15.13 -5.83
N GLU A 266 12.01 16.02 -5.64
CA GLU A 266 12.24 17.45 -5.39
C GLU A 266 13.13 17.68 -4.16
N LYS A 267 12.97 16.84 -3.12
CA LYS A 267 13.80 16.82 -1.91
C LYS A 267 15.16 16.11 -2.10
N LYS A 268 15.55 15.82 -3.35
CA LYS A 268 16.84 15.21 -3.72
C LYS A 268 17.01 13.76 -3.27
N ILE A 269 15.92 13.04 -3.06
CA ILE A 269 15.99 11.59 -2.90
C ILE A 269 16.29 10.98 -4.26
N ASN A 270 17.36 10.21 -4.34
CA ASN A 270 17.80 9.52 -5.56
C ASN A 270 17.83 7.99 -5.40
N LYS A 271 17.48 7.49 -4.21
CA LYS A 271 17.50 6.08 -3.88
C LYS A 271 16.26 5.69 -3.09
N PHE A 272 15.59 4.64 -3.53
CA PHE A 272 14.40 4.07 -2.91
C PHE A 272 14.66 2.61 -2.55
N ILE A 273 14.37 2.22 -1.33
CA ILE A 273 14.47 0.84 -0.84
C ILE A 273 13.05 0.35 -0.58
N GLU A 274 12.55 -0.57 -1.42
CA GLU A 274 11.22 -1.18 -1.26
C GLU A 274 11.33 -2.39 -0.34
N ILE A 275 10.66 -2.34 0.80
CA ILE A 275 10.67 -3.42 1.80
C ILE A 275 9.32 -4.11 1.85
N GLY A 276 9.27 -5.36 1.45
CA GLY A 276 8.07 -6.17 1.39
C GLY A 276 8.04 -7.09 0.17
N PRO A 277 6.93 -7.80 -0.08
CA PRO A 277 6.87 -8.73 -1.19
C PRO A 277 6.88 -8.03 -2.55
N GLY A 278 7.63 -8.61 -3.50
CA GLY A 278 7.65 -8.18 -4.89
C GLY A 278 8.52 -6.95 -5.17
N LYS A 279 8.19 -6.22 -6.24
CA LYS A 279 8.94 -5.05 -6.74
C LYS A 279 8.03 -4.02 -7.41
N VAL A 280 6.78 -3.93 -6.95
CA VAL A 280 5.76 -3.10 -7.60
C VAL A 280 6.12 -1.63 -7.51
N LEU A 281 6.47 -1.14 -6.31
CA LEU A 281 6.79 0.27 -6.12
C LEU A 281 8.13 0.65 -6.76
N SER A 282 9.12 -0.22 -6.72
CA SER A 282 10.39 -0.01 -7.42
C SER A 282 10.19 0.19 -8.93
N ASN A 283 9.27 -0.59 -9.52
CA ASN A 283 8.92 -0.42 -10.93
C ASN A 283 8.14 0.89 -11.19
N LEU A 284 7.25 1.31 -10.26
CA LEU A 284 6.53 2.57 -10.39
C LEU A 284 7.46 3.77 -10.26
N VAL A 285 8.37 3.75 -9.28
CA VAL A 285 9.39 4.80 -9.10
C VAL A 285 10.23 4.97 -10.35
N LYS A 286 10.73 3.87 -10.94
CA LYS A 286 11.52 3.89 -12.19
C LYS A 286 10.72 4.38 -13.41
N ARG A 287 9.39 4.30 -13.39
CA ARG A 287 8.53 4.90 -14.43
C ARG A 287 8.34 6.39 -14.24
N ILE A 288 8.38 6.87 -13.00
CA ILE A 288 8.31 8.30 -12.67
C ILE A 288 9.63 8.98 -13.02
N ASP A 289 10.76 8.43 -12.53
CA ASP A 289 12.11 8.85 -12.91
C ASP A 289 13.02 7.63 -13.09
N LYS A 290 13.53 7.44 -14.31
CA LYS A 290 14.43 6.32 -14.67
C LYS A 290 15.86 6.49 -14.16
N ASN A 291 16.23 7.68 -13.72
CA ASN A 291 17.60 7.98 -13.25
C ASN A 291 17.84 7.63 -11.78
N VAL A 292 16.77 7.28 -11.03
CA VAL A 292 16.88 6.92 -9.62
C VAL A 292 17.18 5.43 -9.43
N LEU A 293 17.81 5.12 -8.31
CA LEU A 293 17.97 3.75 -7.86
C LEU A 293 16.73 3.31 -7.10
N ALA A 294 16.14 2.20 -7.48
CA ALA A 294 15.03 1.59 -6.73
C ALA A 294 15.32 0.09 -6.58
N SER A 295 15.48 -0.35 -5.33
CA SER A 295 15.92 -1.70 -4.96
C SER A 295 14.86 -2.39 -4.12
N PRO A 296 14.20 -3.45 -4.63
CA PRO A 296 13.30 -4.27 -3.84
C PRO A 296 14.09 -5.21 -2.93
N ILE A 297 13.62 -5.41 -1.71
CA ILE A 297 14.21 -6.30 -0.72
C ILE A 297 13.23 -7.42 -0.41
N ASN A 298 13.49 -8.61 -0.94
CA ASN A 298 12.67 -9.81 -0.78
C ASN A 298 13.44 -10.98 -0.15
N PHE A 299 14.76 -11.04 -0.36
CA PHE A 299 15.64 -12.14 0.00
C PHE A 299 16.85 -11.67 0.78
N GLU A 300 17.54 -12.59 1.43
CA GLU A 300 18.79 -12.33 2.16
C GLU A 300 19.85 -11.67 1.26
N GLU A 301 19.98 -12.10 0.01
CA GLU A 301 20.90 -11.52 -0.95
C GLU A 301 20.62 -10.03 -1.22
N ASP A 302 19.33 -9.65 -1.30
CA ASP A 302 18.94 -8.25 -1.48
C ASP A 302 19.41 -7.40 -0.28
N ILE A 303 19.30 -7.95 0.95
CA ILE A 303 19.73 -7.27 2.18
C ILE A 303 21.24 -7.04 2.17
N ASN A 304 22.02 -8.05 1.78
CA ASN A 304 23.49 -7.93 1.69
C ASN A 304 23.94 -6.86 0.67
N ASN A 305 23.09 -6.56 -0.31
CA ASN A 305 23.35 -5.55 -1.34
C ASN A 305 22.84 -4.14 -0.98
N ILE A 306 22.26 -3.96 0.24
CA ILE A 306 21.83 -2.63 0.67
C ILE A 306 23.08 -1.75 0.92
N SER A 307 23.18 -0.66 0.17
CA SER A 307 24.17 0.41 0.41
C SER A 307 23.40 1.65 0.87
N ILE A 308 23.66 2.13 2.08
CA ILE A 308 23.06 3.34 2.65
C ILE A 308 24.09 4.48 2.84
N ASN A 309 25.35 4.24 2.50
CA ASN A 309 26.48 5.12 2.83
C ASN A 309 26.97 6.00 1.65
N ASP A 310 26.14 6.23 0.62
CA ASP A 310 26.50 7.09 -0.53
C ASP A 310 25.70 8.39 -0.55
#